data_f1fcf825e69dc44b08bc2c8ba96ba339
#
_entry.id   f1fcf825e69dc44b08bc2c8ba96ba339
#
_cell.length_a   1.000
_cell.length_b   1.000
_cell.length_c   1.000
_cell.angle_alpha   90.00
_cell.angle_beta   90.00
_cell.angle_gamma   90.00
#
_symmetry.space_group_name_H-M   'P 1'
#
loop_
_entity.id
_entity.type
_entity.pdbx_description
1 polymer ?
#
loop_
_entity_poly.entity_id
_entity_poly.type
_entity_poly.pdbx_seq_one_letter_code
_entity_poly.pdbx_strand_id
1 'polypeptide(L)'
;PLFDSKESTLKPAAVSALQRIFYLCDKDQDGYLNDKEIHAFQEKCFGKPLSADDLDIIKQSIRRSSEESAGDKGIDERGFILLNKLFAEKGRHETLWIILRTFHYTDSLSLTDTFLHPKFDVPQYASAELGPAGYRFFVDLFLLFDKDNDGGLSASELAALFAPTPGLPPSWEDSSFPSSTVRNEAGYITLQGWLAQWSMTTFAEPKTTLEYLAYLGFEEKGGTTSALKITKPRKRRRRPGRVERNVILCYVLGASQSGKSALLDAFLNRSFTPLYHPTIKPRTAVNSVELPGGKQCYLILEELGELEPAILENQAKLDKCDILCYAYDSSDPDSFAHILDLRQKYPHLAELPTIHAALKADLDKTVQRSEAQPDEHTAALNMHPPVHVSVTWSSISELFVQIAEAAIYPSTAFPHPPDDDKQRAADRTAVYLAVGAIASALAAGAVIWRRTAAAGS
;
A
#
# COMPACT_ATOMS: atom_id res chain seq x y z
N PRO A 1 35.42 -17.13 -6.43
CA PRO A 1 34.71 -16.18 -5.57
C PRO A 1 33.85 -16.86 -4.51
N LEU A 2 33.45 -18.15 -4.64
CA LEU A 2 32.57 -18.88 -3.72
C LEU A 2 33.29 -19.49 -2.52
N PHE A 3 34.49 -19.98 -2.72
CA PHE A 3 35.24 -20.83 -1.80
C PHE A 3 36.65 -20.31 -1.58
N ASP A 4 37.13 -20.33 -0.34
CA ASP A 4 38.52 -20.06 0.01
C ASP A 4 39.28 -21.38 0.17
N SER A 5 40.17 -21.66 -0.81
CA SER A 5 40.95 -22.90 -0.80
C SER A 5 42.00 -22.98 0.30
N LYS A 6 42.42 -21.84 0.87
CA LYS A 6 43.43 -21.81 1.94
C LYS A 6 42.80 -22.17 3.29
N GLU A 7 41.58 -21.68 3.53
CA GLU A 7 40.87 -21.91 4.77
C GLU A 7 39.88 -23.07 4.68
N SER A 8 39.68 -23.65 3.48
CA SER A 8 38.68 -24.68 3.20
C SER A 8 37.27 -24.27 3.67
N THR A 9 36.88 -23.01 3.38
CA THR A 9 35.58 -22.44 3.80
C THR A 9 34.86 -21.78 2.64
N LEU A 10 33.52 -21.77 2.70
CA LEU A 10 32.72 -20.93 1.84
C LEU A 10 32.86 -19.46 2.28
N LYS A 11 32.94 -18.55 1.32
CA LYS A 11 33.01 -17.11 1.62
C LYS A 11 31.69 -16.63 2.24
N PRO A 12 31.71 -15.61 3.12
CA PRO A 12 30.51 -15.13 3.82
C PRO A 12 29.34 -14.82 2.89
N ALA A 13 29.58 -14.17 1.75
CA ALA A 13 28.52 -13.86 0.78
C ALA A 13 27.89 -15.14 0.16
N ALA A 14 28.66 -16.20 -0.03
CA ALA A 14 28.14 -17.49 -0.50
C ALA A 14 27.31 -18.17 0.59
N VAL A 15 27.72 -18.08 1.86
CA VAL A 15 26.97 -18.59 2.99
C VAL A 15 25.63 -17.85 3.09
N SER A 16 25.62 -16.51 3.07
CA SER A 16 24.39 -15.72 3.14
C SER A 16 23.42 -16.05 1.99
N ALA A 17 23.94 -16.26 0.77
CA ALA A 17 23.12 -16.65 -0.36
C ALA A 17 22.49 -18.05 -0.15
N LEU A 18 23.26 -19.01 0.37
CA LEU A 18 22.77 -20.36 0.67
C LEU A 18 21.77 -20.36 1.85
N GLN A 19 21.96 -19.53 2.85
CA GLN A 19 21.00 -19.34 3.96
C GLN A 19 19.66 -18.86 3.45
N ARG A 20 19.65 -17.85 2.56
CA ARG A 20 18.41 -17.43 1.93
C ARG A 20 17.77 -18.52 1.08
N ILE A 21 18.58 -19.29 0.33
CA ILE A 21 18.06 -20.43 -0.47
C ILE A 21 17.43 -21.46 0.44
N PHE A 22 18.09 -21.82 1.54
CA PHE A 22 17.53 -22.71 2.55
C PHE A 22 16.19 -22.22 3.06
N TYR A 23 16.12 -20.96 3.52
CA TYR A 23 14.90 -20.32 3.98
C TYR A 23 13.75 -20.41 2.95
N LEU A 24 14.04 -20.19 1.66
CA LEU A 24 13.01 -20.27 0.61
C LEU A 24 12.57 -21.69 0.30
N CYS A 25 13.38 -22.70 0.60
CA CYS A 25 13.10 -24.11 0.38
C CYS A 25 12.37 -24.75 1.56
N ASP A 26 12.61 -24.28 2.78
CA ASP A 26 11.91 -24.65 4.01
C ASP A 26 10.49 -24.02 3.98
N LYS A 27 9.54 -24.76 3.42
CA LYS A 27 8.19 -24.23 3.14
C LYS A 27 7.31 -24.16 4.37
N ASP A 28 7.54 -25.02 5.36
CA ASP A 28 6.79 -25.02 6.63
C ASP A 28 7.53 -24.28 7.75
N GLN A 29 8.74 -23.77 7.44
CA GLN A 29 9.58 -22.97 8.33
C GLN A 29 9.82 -23.67 9.69
N ASP A 30 10.04 -24.99 9.64
CA ASP A 30 10.35 -25.78 10.85
C ASP A 30 11.86 -25.84 11.15
N GLY A 31 12.69 -25.25 10.27
CA GLY A 31 14.15 -25.19 10.37
C GLY A 31 14.87 -26.40 9.77
N TYR A 32 14.15 -27.26 9.07
CA TYR A 32 14.68 -28.42 8.37
C TYR A 32 14.15 -28.51 6.95
N LEU A 33 14.95 -29.02 6.04
CA LEU A 33 14.45 -29.46 4.73
C LEU A 33 14.07 -30.92 4.83
N ASN A 34 12.80 -31.22 4.86
CA ASN A 34 12.27 -32.55 4.79
C ASN A 34 12.45 -33.18 3.39
N ASP A 35 12.20 -34.47 3.24
CA ASP A 35 12.44 -35.18 1.99
C ASP A 35 11.67 -34.59 0.79
N LYS A 36 10.45 -34.10 1.01
CA LYS A 36 9.64 -33.46 -0.06
C LYS A 36 10.25 -32.14 -0.51
N GLU A 37 10.74 -31.35 0.41
CA GLU A 37 11.38 -30.06 0.13
C GLU A 37 12.73 -30.23 -0.55
N ILE A 38 13.51 -31.24 -0.15
CA ILE A 38 14.75 -31.61 -0.83
C ILE A 38 14.46 -32.07 -2.26
N HIS A 39 13.42 -32.88 -2.47
CA HIS A 39 13.00 -33.27 -3.82
C HIS A 39 12.59 -32.07 -4.67
N ALA A 40 11.77 -31.16 -4.12
CA ALA A 40 11.34 -29.94 -4.82
C ALA A 40 12.53 -29.04 -5.17
N PHE A 41 13.47 -28.87 -4.23
CA PHE A 41 14.73 -28.14 -4.47
C PHE A 41 15.55 -28.77 -5.60
N GLN A 42 15.71 -30.09 -5.58
CA GLN A 42 16.47 -30.83 -6.59
C GLN A 42 15.82 -30.70 -7.97
N GLU A 43 14.52 -30.88 -8.05
CA GLU A 43 13.78 -30.75 -9.30
C GLU A 43 13.88 -29.32 -9.87
N LYS A 44 13.76 -28.32 -9.00
CA LYS A 44 13.88 -26.91 -9.37
C LYS A 44 15.27 -26.57 -9.91
N CYS A 45 16.33 -27.06 -9.26
CA CYS A 45 17.70 -26.74 -9.64
C CYS A 45 18.22 -27.54 -10.83
N PHE A 46 17.86 -28.83 -10.91
CA PHE A 46 18.49 -29.78 -11.83
C PHE A 46 17.51 -30.47 -12.79
N GLY A 47 16.19 -30.19 -12.66
CA GLY A 47 15.15 -30.71 -13.55
C GLY A 47 14.95 -32.24 -13.45
N LYS A 48 15.47 -32.88 -12.40
CA LYS A 48 15.36 -34.33 -12.18
C LYS A 48 15.03 -34.57 -10.72
N PRO A 49 14.11 -35.52 -10.42
CA PRO A 49 13.86 -35.93 -9.05
C PRO A 49 15.10 -36.68 -8.48
N LEU A 50 15.27 -36.56 -7.18
CA LEU A 50 16.31 -37.31 -6.46
C LEU A 50 15.84 -38.75 -6.22
N SER A 51 16.72 -39.74 -6.38
CA SER A 51 16.37 -41.09 -5.96
C SER A 51 16.48 -41.24 -4.43
N ALA A 52 15.78 -42.24 -3.86
CA ALA A 52 15.88 -42.52 -2.42
C ALA A 52 17.33 -42.85 -2.00
N ASP A 53 18.03 -43.62 -2.82
CA ASP A 53 19.43 -43.99 -2.57
C ASP A 53 20.36 -42.75 -2.58
N ASP A 54 20.14 -41.80 -3.53
CA ASP A 54 20.92 -40.56 -3.58
C ASP A 54 20.65 -39.67 -2.36
N LEU A 55 19.40 -39.60 -1.91
CA LEU A 55 19.03 -38.85 -0.70
C LEU A 55 19.71 -39.43 0.54
N ASP A 56 19.74 -40.76 0.69
CA ASP A 56 20.44 -41.43 1.78
C ASP A 56 21.95 -41.16 1.74
N ILE A 57 22.56 -41.18 0.55
CA ILE A 57 23.98 -40.84 0.37
C ILE A 57 24.26 -39.42 0.80
N ILE A 58 23.38 -38.47 0.45
CA ILE A 58 23.49 -37.09 0.86
C ILE A 58 23.41 -36.95 2.38
N LYS A 59 22.38 -37.55 3.01
CA LYS A 59 22.21 -37.53 4.47
C LYS A 59 23.40 -38.16 5.19
N GLN A 60 23.90 -39.30 4.70
CA GLN A 60 25.09 -39.95 5.27
C GLN A 60 26.36 -39.10 5.11
N SER A 61 26.50 -38.39 3.99
CA SER A 61 27.65 -37.50 3.76
C SER A 61 27.65 -36.32 4.75
N ILE A 62 26.49 -35.79 5.07
CA ILE A 62 26.33 -34.72 6.08
C ILE A 62 26.60 -35.28 7.49
N ARG A 63 26.01 -36.45 7.86
CA ARG A 63 26.17 -37.06 9.17
C ARG A 63 27.62 -37.38 9.51
N ARG A 64 28.45 -37.75 8.52
CA ARG A 64 29.89 -38.01 8.73
C ARG A 64 30.65 -36.78 9.24
N SER A 65 30.16 -35.57 8.91
CA SER A 65 30.80 -34.33 9.32
C SER A 65 30.04 -33.59 10.43
N SER A 66 28.73 -33.83 10.56
CA SER A 66 27.85 -33.27 11.61
C SER A 66 26.65 -34.22 11.78
N GLU A 67 26.68 -35.04 12.83
CA GLU A 67 25.64 -36.05 13.08
C GLU A 67 24.27 -35.47 13.32
N GLU A 68 24.21 -34.27 13.95
CA GLU A 68 22.97 -33.59 14.30
C GLU A 68 22.30 -32.89 13.11
N SER A 69 23.06 -32.57 12.04
CA SER A 69 22.61 -31.73 10.92
C SER A 69 21.81 -32.48 9.84
N ALA A 70 21.63 -33.79 9.96
CA ALA A 70 20.77 -34.60 9.07
C ALA A 70 20.13 -35.72 9.89
N GLY A 71 18.89 -35.55 10.27
CA GLY A 71 18.09 -36.45 11.09
C GLY A 71 16.82 -36.95 10.42
N ASP A 72 15.89 -37.46 11.23
CA ASP A 72 14.58 -37.94 10.77
C ASP A 72 13.67 -36.81 10.29
N LYS A 73 13.86 -35.57 10.82
CA LYS A 73 13.13 -34.37 10.38
C LYS A 73 13.60 -33.85 9.03
N GLY A 74 14.83 -34.14 8.63
CA GLY A 74 15.42 -33.64 7.39
C GLY A 74 16.84 -33.10 7.59
N ILE A 75 17.24 -32.16 6.78
CA ILE A 75 18.54 -31.49 6.80
C ILE A 75 18.35 -30.06 7.33
N ASP A 76 19.06 -29.69 8.40
CA ASP A 76 19.05 -28.32 8.93
C ASP A 76 19.87 -27.35 8.06
N GLU A 77 19.83 -26.05 8.36
CA GLU A 77 20.58 -25.02 7.65
C GLU A 77 22.09 -25.32 7.62
N ARG A 78 22.65 -25.78 8.73
CA ARG A 78 24.08 -26.12 8.84
C ARG A 78 24.42 -27.27 7.91
N GLY A 79 23.60 -28.32 7.89
CA GLY A 79 23.75 -29.47 6.99
C GLY A 79 23.65 -29.10 5.53
N PHE A 80 22.73 -28.19 5.17
CA PHE A 80 22.60 -27.66 3.82
C PHE A 80 23.85 -26.87 3.38
N ILE A 81 24.37 -26.00 4.23
CA ILE A 81 25.60 -25.24 3.96
C ILE A 81 26.79 -26.20 3.86
N LEU A 82 26.89 -27.17 4.77
CA LEU A 82 27.95 -28.19 4.76
C LEU A 82 27.95 -29.02 3.47
N LEU A 83 26.79 -29.45 2.99
CA LEU A 83 26.65 -30.16 1.72
C LEU A 83 27.23 -29.35 0.56
N ASN A 84 26.87 -28.06 0.49
CA ASN A 84 27.38 -27.16 -0.55
C ASN A 84 28.90 -26.91 -0.42
N LYS A 85 29.41 -26.83 0.81
CA LYS A 85 30.84 -26.77 1.09
C LYS A 85 31.56 -28.03 0.55
N LEU A 86 31.03 -29.22 0.81
CA LEU A 86 31.60 -30.51 0.31
C LEU A 86 31.61 -30.55 -1.23
N PHE A 87 30.63 -29.98 -1.91
CA PHE A 87 30.65 -29.83 -3.37
C PHE A 87 31.80 -28.94 -3.82
N ALA A 88 31.99 -27.78 -3.14
CA ALA A 88 33.09 -26.86 -3.47
C ALA A 88 34.47 -27.51 -3.24
N GLU A 89 34.69 -28.21 -2.14
CA GLU A 89 35.93 -28.93 -1.82
C GLU A 89 36.27 -29.99 -2.87
N LYS A 90 35.25 -30.67 -3.42
CA LYS A 90 35.41 -31.65 -4.49
C LYS A 90 35.56 -31.04 -5.89
N GLY A 91 35.71 -29.71 -5.98
CA GLY A 91 35.82 -29.00 -7.24
C GLY A 91 34.53 -28.87 -8.06
N ARG A 92 33.37 -29.26 -7.49
CA ARG A 92 32.06 -29.17 -8.17
C ARG A 92 31.45 -27.76 -8.07
N HIS A 93 32.22 -26.75 -8.46
CA HIS A 93 31.77 -25.35 -8.40
C HIS A 93 30.57 -25.08 -9.32
N GLU A 94 30.46 -25.80 -10.43
CA GLU A 94 29.31 -25.67 -11.35
C GLU A 94 27.98 -25.98 -10.68
N THR A 95 27.93 -26.98 -9.80
CA THR A 95 26.73 -27.34 -9.05
C THR A 95 26.26 -26.16 -8.19
N LEU A 96 27.17 -25.51 -7.49
CA LEU A 96 26.84 -24.34 -6.68
C LEU A 96 26.34 -23.17 -7.55
N TRP A 97 26.97 -22.96 -8.71
CA TRP A 97 26.51 -21.91 -9.63
C TRP A 97 25.13 -22.20 -10.24
N ILE A 98 24.82 -23.46 -10.53
CA ILE A 98 23.48 -23.84 -10.98
C ILE A 98 22.45 -23.50 -9.88
N ILE A 99 22.72 -23.86 -8.63
CA ILE A 99 21.86 -23.53 -7.49
C ILE A 99 21.69 -22.03 -7.37
N LEU A 100 22.79 -21.27 -7.28
CA LEU A 100 22.74 -19.82 -7.11
C LEU A 100 21.99 -19.11 -8.24
N ARG A 101 22.24 -19.50 -9.50
CA ARG A 101 21.56 -18.90 -10.67
C ARG A 101 20.08 -19.24 -10.72
N THR A 102 19.69 -20.45 -10.29
CA THR A 102 18.28 -20.85 -10.17
C THR A 102 17.53 -19.94 -9.19
N PHE A 103 18.22 -19.43 -8.17
CA PHE A 103 17.68 -18.46 -7.21
C PHE A 103 18.07 -17.01 -7.50
N HIS A 104 18.38 -16.71 -8.77
CA HIS A 104 18.63 -15.37 -9.32
C HIS A 104 19.87 -14.65 -8.81
N TYR A 105 20.90 -15.38 -8.33
CA TYR A 105 22.17 -14.76 -7.96
C TYR A 105 23.08 -14.53 -9.16
N THR A 106 23.78 -13.38 -9.16
CA THR A 106 24.83 -13.02 -10.10
C THR A 106 26.18 -13.65 -9.71
N ASP A 107 27.19 -13.47 -10.56
CA ASP A 107 28.56 -13.88 -10.26
C ASP A 107 29.18 -13.12 -9.08
N SER A 108 28.65 -11.94 -8.73
CA SER A 108 29.02 -11.16 -7.54
C SER A 108 28.27 -11.58 -6.27
N LEU A 109 27.41 -12.60 -6.33
CA LEU A 109 26.57 -13.09 -5.24
C LEU A 109 25.53 -12.07 -4.75
N SER A 110 25.17 -11.13 -5.58
CA SER A 110 23.98 -10.27 -5.42
C SER A 110 22.81 -10.84 -6.23
N LEU A 111 21.57 -10.55 -5.86
CA LEU A 111 20.42 -10.88 -6.70
C LEU A 111 20.44 -10.05 -7.99
N THR A 112 19.92 -10.60 -9.09
CA THR A 112 19.88 -9.88 -10.36
C THR A 112 18.93 -8.68 -10.28
N ASP A 113 19.33 -7.55 -10.85
CA ASP A 113 18.55 -6.31 -10.84
C ASP A 113 17.17 -6.49 -11.49
N THR A 114 17.09 -7.23 -12.58
CA THR A 114 15.83 -7.54 -13.27
C THR A 114 14.87 -8.38 -12.44
N PHE A 115 15.36 -9.13 -11.48
CA PHE A 115 14.55 -9.92 -10.55
C PHE A 115 14.03 -9.05 -9.40
N LEU A 116 14.90 -8.19 -8.83
CA LEU A 116 14.51 -7.27 -7.76
C LEU A 116 13.65 -6.11 -8.26
N HIS A 117 14.00 -5.55 -9.41
CA HIS A 117 13.39 -4.35 -9.98
C HIS A 117 12.83 -4.61 -11.38
N PRO A 118 11.81 -5.49 -11.51
CA PRO A 118 11.17 -5.70 -12.79
C PRO A 118 10.52 -4.40 -13.29
N LYS A 119 10.41 -4.25 -14.60
CA LYS A 119 9.76 -3.08 -15.19
C LYS A 119 8.29 -3.02 -14.75
N PHE A 120 7.94 -1.96 -14.03
CA PHE A 120 6.61 -1.70 -13.54
C PHE A 120 6.33 -0.20 -13.55
N ASP A 121 5.58 0.26 -14.53
CA ASP A 121 5.29 1.68 -14.72
C ASP A 121 3.84 1.97 -14.34
N VAL A 122 3.64 2.90 -13.41
CA VAL A 122 2.32 3.35 -12.98
C VAL A 122 1.97 4.64 -13.74
N PRO A 123 0.91 4.65 -14.57
CA PRO A 123 0.50 5.85 -15.29
C PRO A 123 0.13 7.00 -14.35
N GLN A 124 0.26 8.22 -14.84
CA GLN A 124 -0.16 9.41 -14.09
C GLN A 124 -1.63 9.31 -13.67
N TYR A 125 -1.93 9.67 -12.42
CA TYR A 125 -3.24 9.56 -11.75
C TYR A 125 -3.77 8.12 -11.55
N ALA A 126 -3.03 7.10 -11.95
CA ALA A 126 -3.25 5.72 -11.52
C ALA A 126 -2.53 5.44 -10.21
N SER A 127 -2.82 4.32 -9.58
CA SER A 127 -2.08 3.79 -8.43
C SER A 127 -1.78 2.32 -8.63
N ALA A 128 -0.77 1.83 -7.93
CA ALA A 128 -0.54 0.42 -7.77
C ALA A 128 -1.22 -0.08 -6.48
N GLU A 129 -1.79 -1.26 -6.54
CA GLU A 129 -2.42 -1.93 -5.41
C GLU A 129 -2.05 -3.41 -5.43
N LEU A 130 -2.15 -4.08 -4.28
CA LEU A 130 -2.03 -5.54 -4.24
C LEU A 130 -3.16 -6.18 -5.06
N GLY A 131 -2.80 -7.13 -5.89
CA GLY A 131 -3.71 -8.04 -6.56
C GLY A 131 -4.06 -9.24 -5.67
N PRO A 132 -5.00 -10.12 -6.12
CA PRO A 132 -5.38 -11.30 -5.33
C PRO A 132 -4.21 -12.22 -4.99
N ALA A 133 -3.23 -12.38 -5.88
CA ALA A 133 -2.03 -13.18 -5.65
C ALA A 133 -1.13 -12.57 -4.57
N GLY A 134 -0.96 -11.24 -4.59
CA GLY A 134 -0.20 -10.53 -3.57
C GLY A 134 -0.85 -10.63 -2.19
N TYR A 135 -2.18 -10.45 -2.11
CA TYR A 135 -2.89 -10.62 -0.84
C TYR A 135 -2.76 -12.05 -0.29
N ARG A 136 -2.96 -13.07 -1.11
CA ARG A 136 -2.77 -14.48 -0.67
C ARG A 136 -1.38 -14.71 -0.14
N PHE A 137 -0.36 -14.26 -0.87
CA PHE A 137 1.02 -14.43 -0.46
C PHE A 137 1.31 -13.81 0.92
N PHE A 138 0.86 -12.58 1.17
CA PHE A 138 1.05 -11.94 2.47
C PHE A 138 0.20 -12.55 3.58
N VAL A 139 -0.98 -13.09 3.27
CA VAL A 139 -1.78 -13.89 4.24
C VAL A 139 -1.04 -15.17 4.60
N ASP A 140 -0.55 -15.90 3.60
CA ASP A 140 0.16 -17.16 3.81
C ASP A 140 1.45 -16.94 4.63
N LEU A 141 2.19 -15.87 4.35
CA LEU A 141 3.35 -15.50 5.16
C LEU A 141 2.97 -15.17 6.61
N PHE A 142 1.91 -14.41 6.82
CA PHE A 142 1.45 -14.09 8.17
C PHE A 142 1.14 -15.36 8.94
N LEU A 143 0.32 -16.26 8.38
CA LEU A 143 -0.08 -17.51 9.01
C LEU A 143 1.10 -18.46 9.23
N LEU A 144 2.10 -18.42 8.36
CA LEU A 144 3.31 -19.25 8.48
C LEU A 144 4.21 -18.79 9.64
N PHE A 145 4.24 -17.48 9.91
CA PHE A 145 5.13 -16.90 10.93
C PHE A 145 4.45 -16.59 12.27
N ASP A 146 3.13 -16.56 12.34
CA ASP A 146 2.36 -16.58 13.61
C ASP A 146 2.42 -18.01 14.19
N LYS A 147 3.55 -18.34 14.84
CA LYS A 147 3.87 -19.71 15.26
C LYS A 147 3.08 -20.15 16.48
N ASP A 148 2.74 -19.24 17.36
CA ASP A 148 1.95 -19.51 18.56
C ASP A 148 0.43 -19.37 18.35
N ASN A 149 0.04 -18.92 17.13
CA ASN A 149 -1.35 -18.71 16.72
C ASN A 149 -2.12 -17.75 17.65
N ASP A 150 -1.43 -16.70 18.16
CA ASP A 150 -2.07 -15.69 18.98
C ASP A 150 -2.80 -14.60 18.15
N GLY A 151 -2.69 -14.67 16.82
CA GLY A 151 -3.31 -13.77 15.85
C GLY A 151 -2.51 -12.49 15.64
N GLY A 152 -1.23 -12.45 16.02
CA GLY A 152 -0.35 -11.31 15.85
C GLY A 152 1.09 -11.70 15.56
N LEU A 153 1.82 -10.92 14.79
CA LEU A 153 3.26 -11.08 14.62
C LEU A 153 3.99 -10.32 15.73
N SER A 154 4.66 -11.05 16.60
CA SER A 154 5.60 -10.52 17.59
C SER A 154 6.88 -9.98 16.92
N ALA A 155 7.69 -9.24 17.64
CA ALA A 155 8.98 -8.75 17.14
C ALA A 155 9.92 -9.87 16.68
N SER A 156 9.91 -11.01 17.37
CA SER A 156 10.74 -12.18 17.04
C SER A 156 10.26 -12.88 15.76
N GLU A 157 8.96 -13.05 15.60
CA GLU A 157 8.36 -13.65 14.40
C GLU A 157 8.54 -12.75 13.19
N LEU A 158 8.37 -11.44 13.38
CA LEU A 158 8.64 -10.46 12.33
C LEU A 158 10.11 -10.49 11.90
N ALA A 159 11.04 -10.57 12.84
CA ALA A 159 12.47 -10.69 12.54
C ALA A 159 12.79 -11.99 11.77
N ALA A 160 12.16 -13.11 12.13
CA ALA A 160 12.29 -14.37 11.41
C ALA A 160 11.71 -14.28 9.98
N LEU A 161 10.57 -13.63 9.81
CA LEU A 161 9.93 -13.41 8.49
C LEU A 161 10.84 -12.58 7.57
N PHE A 162 11.49 -11.55 8.08
CA PHE A 162 12.38 -10.68 7.31
C PHE A 162 13.83 -11.16 7.25
N ALA A 163 14.17 -12.32 7.81
CA ALA A 163 15.53 -12.85 7.79
C ALA A 163 16.18 -12.93 6.38
N PRO A 164 15.46 -13.29 5.29
CA PRO A 164 16.04 -13.35 3.94
C PRO A 164 16.14 -12.00 3.24
N THR A 165 15.75 -10.91 3.89
CA THR A 165 15.70 -9.54 3.33
C THR A 165 16.79 -8.66 3.95
N PRO A 166 17.05 -7.46 3.40
CA PRO A 166 17.97 -6.50 4.03
C PRO A 166 17.46 -5.91 5.36
N GLY A 167 16.27 -6.25 5.80
CA GLY A 167 15.57 -5.70 6.96
C GLY A 167 14.15 -5.28 6.60
N LEU A 168 13.51 -4.49 7.45
CA LEU A 168 12.20 -3.90 7.14
C LEU A 168 12.31 -2.89 5.99
N PRO A 169 11.24 -2.68 5.19
CA PRO A 169 11.23 -1.63 4.18
C PRO A 169 11.60 -0.27 4.79
N PRO A 170 12.52 0.51 4.19
CA PRO A 170 12.96 1.80 4.74
C PRO A 170 11.81 2.78 5.01
N SER A 171 10.79 2.81 4.14
CA SER A 171 9.60 3.64 4.30
C SER A 171 8.73 3.28 5.50
N TRP A 172 8.93 2.11 6.11
CA TRP A 172 8.21 1.71 7.32
C TRP A 172 8.71 2.46 8.55
N GLU A 173 9.98 2.82 8.60
CA GLU A 173 10.52 3.69 9.65
C GLU A 173 9.90 5.10 9.55
N ASP A 174 9.80 5.65 8.33
CA ASP A 174 9.18 6.95 8.09
C ASP A 174 7.70 6.98 8.49
N SER A 175 6.96 5.89 8.25
CA SER A 175 5.55 5.74 8.66
C SER A 175 5.38 5.38 10.14
N SER A 176 6.48 5.26 10.91
CA SER A 176 6.46 4.86 12.32
C SER A 176 5.86 3.46 12.56
N PHE A 177 6.09 2.52 11.63
CA PHE A 177 5.69 1.12 11.82
C PHE A 177 6.36 0.54 13.09
N PRO A 178 5.66 -0.26 13.91
CA PRO A 178 4.30 -0.77 13.74
C PRO A 178 3.20 0.16 14.26
N SER A 179 3.53 1.39 14.67
CA SER A 179 2.56 2.35 15.22
C SER A 179 1.63 2.97 14.17
N SER A 180 1.88 2.76 12.89
CA SER A 180 1.02 3.19 11.78
C SER A 180 -0.17 2.26 11.51
N THR A 181 -0.23 1.10 12.18
CA THR A 181 -1.20 0.06 11.85
C THR A 181 -1.83 -0.59 13.09
N VAL A 182 -2.81 -1.46 12.87
CA VAL A 182 -3.57 -2.13 13.94
C VAL A 182 -2.73 -3.21 14.61
N ARG A 183 -2.74 -3.19 15.93
CA ARG A 183 -2.06 -4.17 16.80
C ARG A 183 -3.06 -4.76 17.79
N ASN A 184 -2.77 -5.97 18.28
CA ASN A 184 -3.51 -6.58 19.37
C ASN A 184 -3.12 -5.95 20.72
N GLU A 185 -3.74 -6.41 21.82
CA GLU A 185 -3.49 -5.90 23.17
C GLU A 185 -2.03 -6.13 23.63
N ALA A 186 -1.36 -7.18 23.13
CA ALA A 186 0.06 -7.44 23.39
C ALA A 186 0.99 -6.50 22.59
N GLY A 187 0.45 -5.69 21.68
CA GLY A 187 1.23 -4.81 20.81
C GLY A 187 1.74 -5.47 19.53
N TYR A 188 1.33 -6.71 19.25
CA TYR A 188 1.72 -7.45 18.05
C TYR A 188 0.88 -7.05 16.84
N ILE A 189 1.45 -7.17 15.65
CA ILE A 189 0.82 -6.75 14.40
C ILE A 189 -0.23 -7.78 14.01
N THR A 190 -1.50 -7.39 13.95
CA THR A 190 -2.58 -8.27 13.52
C THR A 190 -2.51 -8.53 12.01
N LEU A 191 -3.18 -9.59 11.52
CA LEU A 191 -3.31 -9.85 10.08
C LEU A 191 -3.90 -8.64 9.34
N GLN A 192 -4.89 -7.98 9.93
CA GLN A 192 -5.49 -6.75 9.38
C GLN A 192 -4.44 -5.64 9.26
N GLY A 193 -3.65 -5.42 10.30
CA GLY A 193 -2.57 -4.44 10.30
C GLY A 193 -1.46 -4.76 9.32
N TRP A 194 -1.10 -6.02 9.20
CA TRP A 194 -0.12 -6.51 8.24
C TRP A 194 -0.52 -6.25 6.79
N LEU A 195 -1.74 -6.62 6.41
CA LEU A 195 -2.26 -6.38 5.07
C LEU A 195 -2.46 -4.89 4.77
N ALA A 196 -2.88 -4.11 5.77
CA ALA A 196 -3.00 -2.66 5.63
C ALA A 196 -1.64 -2.00 5.37
N GLN A 197 -0.60 -2.39 6.11
CA GLN A 197 0.75 -1.88 5.93
C GLN A 197 1.29 -2.19 4.54
N TRP A 198 1.16 -3.42 4.05
CA TRP A 198 1.60 -3.78 2.70
C TRP A 198 0.75 -3.11 1.60
N SER A 199 -0.54 -2.91 1.84
CA SER A 199 -1.41 -2.17 0.91
C SER A 199 -0.97 -0.71 0.79
N MET A 200 -0.63 -0.06 1.90
CA MET A 200 -0.07 1.29 1.93
C MET A 200 1.29 1.35 1.25
N THR A 201 2.19 0.42 1.54
CA THR A 201 3.53 0.34 0.92
C THR A 201 3.41 0.19 -0.60
N THR A 202 2.54 -0.70 -1.07
CA THR A 202 2.31 -0.89 -2.51
C THR A 202 1.75 0.37 -3.18
N PHE A 203 0.85 1.09 -2.51
CA PHE A 203 0.30 2.34 -3.01
C PHE A 203 1.36 3.46 -3.08
N ALA A 204 2.16 3.61 -2.05
CA ALA A 204 3.18 4.66 -1.96
C ALA A 204 4.40 4.37 -2.83
N GLU A 205 4.91 3.14 -2.77
CA GLU A 205 6.18 2.69 -3.33
C GLU A 205 6.06 1.25 -3.90
N PRO A 206 5.41 1.06 -5.05
CA PRO A 206 5.19 -0.29 -5.61
C PRO A 206 6.50 -1.05 -5.90
N LYS A 207 7.60 -0.34 -6.20
CA LYS A 207 8.90 -0.95 -6.44
C LYS A 207 9.45 -1.63 -5.19
N THR A 208 9.30 -1.00 -4.03
CA THR A 208 9.66 -1.60 -2.74
C THR A 208 8.88 -2.89 -2.49
N THR A 209 7.57 -2.90 -2.78
CA THR A 209 6.77 -4.13 -2.65
C THR A 209 7.26 -5.24 -3.58
N LEU A 210 7.58 -4.92 -4.83
CA LEU A 210 8.11 -5.90 -5.80
C LEU A 210 9.45 -6.48 -5.35
N GLU A 211 10.34 -5.64 -4.83
CA GLU A 211 11.62 -6.05 -4.28
C GLU A 211 11.46 -7.01 -3.10
N TYR A 212 10.57 -6.69 -2.16
CA TYR A 212 10.32 -7.55 -0.99
C TYR A 212 9.59 -8.85 -1.36
N LEU A 213 8.69 -8.83 -2.33
CA LEU A 213 8.11 -10.06 -2.89
C LEU A 213 9.20 -10.98 -3.47
N ALA A 214 10.20 -10.40 -4.13
CA ALA A 214 11.35 -11.15 -4.65
C ALA A 214 12.21 -11.73 -3.52
N TYR A 215 12.55 -10.94 -2.50
CA TYR A 215 13.31 -11.43 -1.34
C TYR A 215 12.58 -12.55 -0.60
N LEU A 216 11.29 -12.40 -0.40
CA LEU A 216 10.45 -13.33 0.37
C LEU A 216 10.01 -14.57 -0.42
N GLY A 217 10.37 -14.64 -1.71
CA GLY A 217 10.16 -15.84 -2.52
C GLY A 217 8.78 -15.97 -3.14
N PHE A 218 8.18 -14.86 -3.55
CA PHE A 218 6.96 -14.90 -4.36
C PHE A 218 7.23 -15.59 -5.70
N GLU A 219 6.54 -16.71 -5.96
CA GLU A 219 6.71 -17.53 -7.14
C GLU A 219 5.36 -17.79 -7.81
N GLU A 220 4.98 -16.94 -8.74
CA GLU A 220 3.82 -17.17 -9.62
C GLU A 220 4.19 -16.94 -11.10
N LYS A 221 3.36 -17.52 -12.00
CA LYS A 221 3.49 -17.27 -13.44
C LYS A 221 3.32 -15.77 -13.71
N GLY A 222 4.35 -15.13 -14.23
CA GLY A 222 4.38 -13.69 -14.47
C GLY A 222 5.31 -12.92 -13.53
N GLY A 223 5.97 -13.61 -12.57
CA GLY A 223 6.90 -13.01 -11.61
C GLY A 223 6.21 -12.09 -10.60
N THR A 224 6.98 -11.29 -9.87
CA THR A 224 6.49 -10.45 -8.78
C THR A 224 5.47 -9.39 -9.24
N THR A 225 5.51 -8.96 -10.50
CA THR A 225 4.54 -7.99 -11.04
C THR A 225 3.12 -8.53 -11.09
N SER A 226 2.92 -9.85 -11.13
CA SER A 226 1.59 -10.49 -11.09
C SER A 226 0.90 -10.36 -9.73
N ALA A 227 1.67 -10.05 -8.68
CA ALA A 227 1.14 -9.78 -7.34
C ALA A 227 0.45 -8.42 -7.22
N LEU A 228 0.72 -7.50 -8.16
CA LEU A 228 0.21 -6.14 -8.14
C LEU A 228 -0.78 -5.92 -9.28
N LYS A 229 -1.65 -4.94 -9.12
CA LYS A 229 -2.54 -4.42 -10.16
C LYS A 229 -2.39 -2.91 -10.26
N ILE A 230 -2.57 -2.39 -11.48
CA ILE A 230 -2.62 -0.95 -11.73
C ILE A 230 -4.08 -0.53 -11.85
N THR A 231 -4.48 0.49 -11.10
CA THR A 231 -5.83 1.04 -11.13
C THR A 231 -6.04 1.91 -12.36
N LYS A 232 -7.31 2.16 -12.72
CA LYS A 232 -7.61 3.14 -13.76
C LYS A 232 -7.20 4.54 -13.29
N PRO A 233 -6.63 5.38 -14.19
CA PRO A 233 -6.30 6.76 -13.85
C PRO A 233 -7.52 7.53 -13.39
N ARG A 234 -7.38 8.27 -12.27
CA ARG A 234 -8.42 9.13 -11.74
C ARG A 234 -8.60 10.36 -12.62
N LYS A 235 -9.83 10.64 -13.02
CA LYS A 235 -10.14 11.86 -13.76
C LYS A 235 -10.21 13.04 -12.77
N ARG A 236 -9.30 13.98 -12.88
CA ARG A 236 -9.32 15.25 -12.12
C ARG A 236 -10.32 16.25 -12.71
N ARG A 237 -11.58 15.87 -12.85
CA ARG A 237 -12.63 16.80 -13.29
C ARG A 237 -13.69 16.85 -12.20
N ARG A 238 -14.33 18.00 -12.05
CA ARG A 238 -15.41 18.27 -11.08
C ARG A 238 -16.62 17.32 -11.12
N ARG A 239 -16.63 16.31 -11.99
CA ARG A 239 -17.60 15.20 -12.04
C ARG A 239 -16.85 13.91 -12.40
N PRO A 240 -15.96 13.43 -11.56
CA PRO A 240 -15.45 12.09 -11.73
C PRO A 240 -16.59 11.10 -11.49
N GLY A 241 -16.71 10.09 -12.34
CA GLY A 241 -17.54 8.93 -12.06
C GLY A 241 -16.93 8.15 -10.86
N ARG A 242 -17.46 6.97 -10.60
CA ARG A 242 -16.92 6.06 -9.58
C ARG A 242 -15.42 5.86 -9.78
N VAL A 243 -14.66 6.03 -8.71
CA VAL A 243 -13.21 5.77 -8.67
C VAL A 243 -13.00 4.29 -8.30
N GLU A 244 -12.35 3.54 -9.19
CA GLU A 244 -12.07 2.11 -8.96
C GLU A 244 -10.74 1.95 -8.20
N ARG A 245 -10.76 2.20 -6.90
CA ARG A 245 -9.62 2.03 -6.00
C ARG A 245 -10.01 1.22 -4.77
N ASN A 246 -9.06 0.47 -4.21
CA ASN A 246 -9.18 -0.21 -2.94
C ASN A 246 -8.24 0.36 -1.87
N VAL A 247 -7.31 1.23 -2.26
CA VAL A 247 -6.44 1.98 -1.34
C VAL A 247 -6.69 3.46 -1.55
N ILE A 248 -6.97 4.17 -0.46
CA ILE A 248 -7.42 5.57 -0.46
C ILE A 248 -6.51 6.36 0.48
N LEU A 249 -5.92 7.46 -0.02
CA LEU A 249 -5.15 8.39 0.78
C LEU A 249 -5.99 9.61 1.12
N CYS A 250 -6.14 9.87 2.42
CA CYS A 250 -6.84 11.03 2.98
C CYS A 250 -5.87 11.89 3.79
N TYR A 251 -5.74 13.17 3.44
CA TYR A 251 -5.07 14.15 4.30
C TYR A 251 -6.06 14.71 5.31
N VAL A 252 -5.70 14.68 6.60
CA VAL A 252 -6.48 15.23 7.70
C VAL A 252 -5.92 16.60 8.06
N LEU A 253 -6.66 17.63 7.73
CA LEU A 253 -6.26 19.05 7.87
C LEU A 253 -7.13 19.75 8.93
N GLY A 254 -6.57 20.71 9.64
CA GLY A 254 -7.30 21.47 10.65
C GLY A 254 -6.38 22.12 11.68
N ALA A 255 -6.94 22.96 12.52
CA ALA A 255 -6.20 23.70 13.56
C ALA A 255 -5.39 22.78 14.48
N SER A 256 -4.37 23.32 15.12
CA SER A 256 -3.70 22.67 16.24
C SER A 256 -4.73 22.33 17.31
N GLN A 257 -4.56 21.21 18.00
CA GLN A 257 -5.47 20.72 19.04
C GLN A 257 -6.91 20.41 18.61
N SER A 258 -7.25 20.44 17.32
CA SER A 258 -8.59 20.10 16.83
C SER A 258 -8.96 18.60 17.03
N GLY A 259 -8.00 17.74 17.34
CA GLY A 259 -8.23 16.31 17.60
C GLY A 259 -7.78 15.37 16.47
N LYS A 260 -7.03 15.86 15.48
CA LYS A 260 -6.53 15.05 14.35
C LYS A 260 -5.76 13.79 14.79
N SER A 261 -4.79 13.97 15.69
CA SER A 261 -3.98 12.83 16.18
C SER A 261 -4.84 11.81 16.94
N ALA A 262 -5.82 12.27 17.75
CA ALA A 262 -6.76 11.39 18.43
C ALA A 262 -7.68 10.66 17.43
N LEU A 263 -8.04 11.29 16.32
CA LEU A 263 -8.79 10.66 15.23
C LEU A 263 -7.99 9.52 14.60
N LEU A 264 -6.71 9.71 14.33
CA LEU A 264 -5.82 8.67 13.82
C LEU A 264 -5.68 7.51 14.81
N ASP A 265 -5.57 7.81 16.12
CA ASP A 265 -5.50 6.77 17.16
C ASP A 265 -6.81 5.97 17.25
N ALA A 266 -7.98 6.63 17.18
CA ALA A 266 -9.27 5.97 17.14
C ALA A 266 -9.43 5.06 15.90
N PHE A 267 -8.88 5.48 14.75
CA PHE A 267 -8.86 4.69 13.53
C PHE A 267 -8.06 3.39 13.68
N LEU A 268 -7.05 3.39 14.54
CA LEU A 268 -6.24 2.22 14.87
C LEU A 268 -6.76 1.45 16.11
N ASN A 269 -8.01 1.71 16.53
CA ASN A 269 -8.63 1.10 17.70
C ASN A 269 -7.87 1.34 19.01
N ARG A 270 -7.16 2.46 19.14
CA ARG A 270 -6.45 2.84 20.34
C ARG A 270 -7.33 3.60 21.30
N SER A 271 -7.09 3.40 22.59
CA SER A 271 -7.78 4.16 23.63
C SER A 271 -7.42 5.64 23.57
N PHE A 272 -8.40 6.50 23.82
CA PHE A 272 -8.19 7.93 23.88
C PHE A 272 -7.27 8.31 25.06
N THR A 273 -6.31 9.18 24.79
CA THR A 273 -5.40 9.76 25.77
C THR A 273 -5.55 11.28 25.76
N PRO A 274 -5.84 11.93 26.90
CA PRO A 274 -6.06 13.39 26.94
C PRO A 274 -4.77 14.20 26.83
N LEU A 275 -3.59 13.56 26.86
CA LEU A 275 -2.31 14.24 26.75
C LEU A 275 -2.12 14.74 25.30
N TYR A 276 -1.91 16.04 25.16
CA TYR A 276 -1.59 16.67 23.90
C TYR A 276 -0.07 16.71 23.66
N HIS A 277 0.32 16.24 22.48
CA HIS A 277 1.68 16.40 21.96
C HIS A 277 1.59 17.01 20.56
N PRO A 278 2.34 18.10 20.29
CA PRO A 278 2.38 18.68 18.95
C PRO A 278 2.90 17.67 17.93
N THR A 279 2.23 17.57 16.78
CA THR A 279 2.64 16.72 15.66
C THR A 279 3.66 17.47 14.82
N ILE A 280 4.93 17.13 14.95
CA ILE A 280 6.04 17.77 14.21
C ILE A 280 6.20 17.11 12.83
N LYS A 281 6.41 15.79 12.81
CA LYS A 281 6.52 15.01 11.57
C LYS A 281 5.14 14.52 11.14
N PRO A 282 4.92 14.28 9.83
CA PRO A 282 3.70 13.64 9.37
C PRO A 282 3.45 12.34 10.12
N ARG A 283 2.20 12.12 10.49
CA ARG A 283 1.75 10.92 11.18
C ARG A 283 0.76 10.19 10.30
N THR A 284 0.98 8.89 10.10
CA THR A 284 0.19 8.05 9.23
C THR A 284 -0.52 6.97 10.03
N ALA A 285 -1.76 6.70 9.69
CA ALA A 285 -2.54 5.56 10.18
C ALA A 285 -3.18 4.84 9.00
N VAL A 286 -3.02 3.54 8.92
CA VAL A 286 -3.62 2.72 7.87
C VAL A 286 -4.43 1.57 8.47
N ASN A 287 -5.65 1.39 7.96
CA ASN A 287 -6.56 0.33 8.39
C ASN A 287 -7.51 -0.05 7.27
N SER A 288 -8.14 -1.22 7.39
CA SER A 288 -9.23 -1.61 6.51
C SER A 288 -10.54 -0.95 6.92
N VAL A 289 -11.35 -0.60 5.94
CA VAL A 289 -12.71 -0.08 6.12
C VAL A 289 -13.66 -0.93 5.29
N GLU A 290 -14.74 -1.39 5.91
CA GLU A 290 -15.80 -2.12 5.21
C GLU A 290 -16.84 -1.12 4.70
N LEU A 291 -17.02 -1.11 3.38
CA LEU A 291 -18.00 -0.27 2.71
C LEU A 291 -19.37 -0.97 2.66
N PRO A 292 -20.47 -0.23 2.51
CA PRO A 292 -21.78 -0.81 2.27
C PRO A 292 -21.74 -1.81 1.12
N GLY A 293 -22.31 -3.00 1.34
CA GLY A 293 -22.23 -4.11 0.39
C GLY A 293 -21.07 -5.08 0.62
N GLY A 294 -20.33 -4.95 1.74
CA GLY A 294 -19.31 -5.91 2.17
C GLY A 294 -17.96 -5.78 1.45
N LYS A 295 -17.77 -4.73 0.63
CA LYS A 295 -16.50 -4.48 -0.02
C LYS A 295 -15.52 -3.85 0.97
N GLN A 296 -14.36 -4.45 1.16
CA GLN A 296 -13.28 -3.86 1.94
C GLN A 296 -12.38 -2.96 1.08
N CYS A 297 -11.94 -1.86 1.66
CA CYS A 297 -10.86 -1.01 1.15
C CYS A 297 -9.89 -0.67 2.28
N TYR A 298 -8.72 -0.17 1.93
CA TYR A 298 -7.73 0.33 2.89
C TYR A 298 -7.72 1.85 2.84
N LEU A 299 -7.94 2.47 3.99
CA LEU A 299 -7.88 3.92 4.15
C LEU A 299 -6.57 4.27 4.85
N ILE A 300 -5.87 5.23 4.27
CA ILE A 300 -4.66 5.84 4.82
C ILE A 300 -5.05 7.24 5.27
N LEU A 301 -4.97 7.50 6.57
CA LEU A 301 -5.12 8.84 7.14
C LEU A 301 -3.72 9.41 7.40
N GLU A 302 -3.45 10.61 6.92
CA GLU A 302 -2.19 11.28 7.14
C GLU A 302 -2.42 12.68 7.72
N GLU A 303 -1.91 12.91 8.93
CA GLU A 303 -1.79 14.21 9.57
C GLU A 303 -0.42 14.80 9.24
N LEU A 304 -0.38 15.97 8.65
CA LEU A 304 0.82 16.52 8.02
C LEU A 304 1.81 17.20 8.99
N GLY A 305 1.37 17.50 10.21
CA GLY A 305 2.21 18.17 11.22
C GLY A 305 2.74 19.55 10.73
N GLU A 306 3.96 19.86 11.09
CA GLU A 306 4.61 21.12 10.67
C GLU A 306 4.99 21.15 9.18
N LEU A 307 4.97 20.00 8.49
CA LEU A 307 5.22 19.92 7.04
C LEU A 307 3.99 20.20 6.19
N GLU A 308 2.83 20.53 6.80
CA GLU A 308 1.58 20.81 6.09
C GLU A 308 1.78 21.83 4.94
N PRO A 309 2.40 23.01 5.13
CA PRO A 309 2.57 23.96 4.04
C PRO A 309 3.39 23.37 2.87
N ALA A 310 4.49 22.70 3.15
CA ALA A 310 5.36 22.12 2.13
C ALA A 310 4.67 21.00 1.34
N ILE A 311 3.80 20.23 1.99
CA ILE A 311 3.04 19.15 1.35
C ILE A 311 1.91 19.72 0.51
N LEU A 312 1.18 20.73 1.01
CA LEU A 312 0.07 21.35 0.29
C LEU A 312 0.52 22.18 -0.92
N GLU A 313 1.76 22.64 -0.96
CA GLU A 313 2.38 23.29 -2.13
C GLU A 313 2.97 22.27 -3.13
N ASN A 314 3.14 21.01 -2.74
CA ASN A 314 3.72 19.99 -3.58
C ASN A 314 2.66 19.26 -4.41
N GLN A 315 2.56 19.60 -5.70
CA GLN A 315 1.58 19.01 -6.62
C GLN A 315 1.71 17.47 -6.73
N ALA A 316 2.92 16.94 -6.71
CA ALA A 316 3.13 15.48 -6.81
C ALA A 316 2.60 14.73 -5.58
N LYS A 317 2.63 15.37 -4.39
CA LYS A 317 2.02 14.84 -3.16
C LYS A 317 0.49 14.91 -3.25
N LEU A 318 -0.05 16.05 -3.67
CA LEU A 318 -1.49 16.23 -3.86
C LEU A 318 -2.06 15.32 -4.95
N ASP A 319 -1.28 15.00 -5.97
CA ASP A 319 -1.69 14.07 -7.02
C ASP A 319 -1.96 12.65 -6.51
N LYS A 320 -1.34 12.27 -5.40
CA LYS A 320 -1.60 11.00 -4.74
C LYS A 320 -2.79 11.05 -3.77
N CYS A 321 -3.15 12.22 -3.26
CA CYS A 321 -4.25 12.39 -2.32
C CYS A 321 -5.61 12.16 -3.01
N ASP A 322 -6.46 11.33 -2.42
CA ASP A 322 -7.76 11.00 -2.94
C ASP A 322 -8.88 11.86 -2.38
N ILE A 323 -8.76 12.29 -1.12
CA ILE A 323 -9.76 13.07 -0.39
C ILE A 323 -9.11 13.90 0.71
N LEU A 324 -9.68 15.04 1.02
CA LEU A 324 -9.33 15.87 2.18
C LEU A 324 -10.39 15.72 3.28
N CYS A 325 -9.94 15.55 4.52
CA CYS A 325 -10.78 15.62 5.69
C CYS A 325 -10.43 16.89 6.47
N TYR A 326 -11.30 17.88 6.44
CA TYR A 326 -11.18 19.08 7.26
C TYR A 326 -11.77 18.83 8.64
N ALA A 327 -10.90 18.72 9.64
CA ALA A 327 -11.24 18.42 11.02
C ALA A 327 -11.19 19.69 11.89
N TYR A 328 -12.26 19.99 12.59
CA TYR A 328 -12.33 21.10 13.54
C TYR A 328 -12.91 20.66 14.88
N ASP A 329 -12.50 21.36 15.93
CA ASP A 329 -13.05 21.18 17.28
C ASP A 329 -14.38 21.91 17.39
N SER A 330 -15.48 21.18 17.60
CA SER A 330 -16.82 21.77 17.70
C SER A 330 -17.03 22.59 18.99
N SER A 331 -16.17 22.44 19.98
CA SER A 331 -16.16 23.17 21.25
C SER A 331 -15.25 24.40 21.27
N ASP A 332 -14.38 24.56 20.27
CA ASP A 332 -13.48 25.72 20.14
C ASP A 332 -14.05 26.69 19.10
N PRO A 333 -14.38 27.93 19.49
CA PRO A 333 -14.99 28.90 18.59
C PRO A 333 -14.11 29.37 17.43
N ASP A 334 -12.81 29.18 17.49
CA ASP A 334 -11.86 29.64 16.48
C ASP A 334 -11.36 28.53 15.57
N SER A 335 -11.71 27.26 15.85
CA SER A 335 -11.17 26.10 15.15
C SER A 335 -11.59 26.01 13.68
N PHE A 336 -12.80 26.42 13.32
CA PHE A 336 -13.29 26.39 11.94
C PHE A 336 -12.71 27.51 11.07
N ALA A 337 -12.39 28.67 11.67
CA ALA A 337 -11.77 29.78 10.95
C ALA A 337 -10.46 29.35 10.28
N HIS A 338 -9.66 28.51 10.93
CA HIS A 338 -8.44 27.95 10.36
C HIS A 338 -8.68 27.19 9.04
N ILE A 339 -9.79 26.48 8.91
CA ILE A 339 -10.15 25.77 7.67
C ILE A 339 -10.45 26.76 6.55
N LEU A 340 -11.14 27.85 6.84
CA LEU A 340 -11.44 28.90 5.86
C LEU A 340 -10.15 29.58 5.39
N ASP A 341 -9.26 29.94 6.30
CA ASP A 341 -7.95 30.52 6.00
C ASP A 341 -7.11 29.57 5.13
N LEU A 342 -7.09 28.29 5.46
CA LEU A 342 -6.36 27.28 4.69
C LEU A 342 -6.89 27.15 3.26
N ARG A 343 -8.20 27.15 3.09
CA ARG A 343 -8.84 27.11 1.76
C ARG A 343 -8.60 28.39 0.96
N GLN A 344 -8.56 29.53 1.61
CA GLN A 344 -8.23 30.79 0.96
C GLN A 344 -6.76 30.83 0.53
N LYS A 345 -5.87 30.35 1.38
CA LYS A 345 -4.43 30.27 1.10
C LYS A 345 -4.10 29.30 -0.03
N TYR A 346 -4.81 28.16 -0.10
CA TYR A 346 -4.58 27.10 -1.08
C TYR A 346 -5.83 26.81 -1.92
N PRO A 347 -6.20 27.68 -2.88
CA PRO A 347 -7.43 27.53 -3.67
C PRO A 347 -7.49 26.24 -4.50
N HIS A 348 -6.34 25.69 -4.88
CA HIS A 348 -6.24 24.46 -5.66
C HIS A 348 -6.73 23.21 -4.89
N LEU A 349 -6.85 23.27 -3.56
CA LEU A 349 -7.44 22.19 -2.75
C LEU A 349 -8.92 21.98 -3.07
N ALA A 350 -9.61 22.96 -3.67
CA ALA A 350 -10.99 22.83 -4.14
C ALA A 350 -11.13 21.82 -5.30
N GLU A 351 -10.03 21.42 -5.92
CA GLU A 351 -10.03 20.35 -6.95
C GLU A 351 -10.05 18.93 -6.38
N LEU A 352 -9.92 18.77 -5.07
CA LEU A 352 -9.98 17.48 -4.39
C LEU A 352 -11.35 17.26 -3.72
N PRO A 353 -11.86 16.02 -3.69
CA PRO A 353 -13.00 15.69 -2.86
C PRO A 353 -12.74 16.05 -1.41
N THR A 354 -13.75 16.48 -0.69
CA THR A 354 -13.59 17.00 0.67
C THR A 354 -14.74 16.52 1.56
N ILE A 355 -14.43 16.20 2.81
CA ILE A 355 -15.38 15.97 3.89
C ILE A 355 -15.02 16.86 5.08
N HIS A 356 -16.03 17.30 5.83
CA HIS A 356 -15.85 18.10 7.05
C HIS A 356 -16.21 17.25 8.27
N ALA A 357 -15.33 17.19 9.26
CA ALA A 357 -15.52 16.46 10.51
C ALA A 357 -15.52 17.44 11.71
N ALA A 358 -16.65 17.51 12.39
CA ALA A 358 -16.82 18.23 13.65
C ALA A 358 -16.41 17.28 14.79
N LEU A 359 -15.17 17.38 15.25
CA LEU A 359 -14.64 16.56 16.31
C LEU A 359 -15.05 17.05 17.70
N LYS A 360 -14.83 16.23 18.73
CA LYS A 360 -15.15 16.50 20.14
C LYS A 360 -16.64 16.83 20.34
N ALA A 361 -17.50 16.15 19.58
CA ALA A 361 -18.95 16.37 19.64
C ALA A 361 -19.60 15.91 20.97
N ASP A 362 -18.84 15.29 21.85
CA ASP A 362 -19.17 14.97 23.24
C ASP A 362 -19.06 16.20 24.17
N LEU A 363 -18.42 17.27 23.72
CA LEU A 363 -18.35 18.53 24.44
C LEU A 363 -19.44 19.50 23.97
N ASP A 364 -19.66 20.58 24.73
CA ASP A 364 -20.63 21.60 24.40
C ASP A 364 -20.27 22.31 23.09
N LYS A 365 -21.17 22.22 22.10
CA LYS A 365 -21.00 22.86 20.80
C LYS A 365 -20.99 24.37 20.97
N THR A 366 -19.97 25.03 20.41
CA THR A 366 -19.80 26.47 20.43
C THR A 366 -20.03 27.10 19.06
N VAL A 367 -20.64 28.28 19.02
CA VAL A 367 -20.78 29.07 17.79
C VAL A 367 -19.39 29.50 17.31
N GLN A 368 -19.08 29.19 16.06
CA GLN A 368 -17.77 29.49 15.48
C GLN A 368 -17.64 30.97 15.19
N ARG A 369 -16.45 31.57 15.44
CA ARG A 369 -16.11 32.97 15.14
C ARG A 369 -15.57 33.09 13.73
N SER A 370 -16.19 32.43 12.77
CA SER A 370 -15.87 32.48 11.35
C SER A 370 -16.92 33.29 10.59
N GLU A 371 -16.58 33.72 9.37
CA GLU A 371 -17.50 34.47 8.50
C GLU A 371 -18.81 33.73 8.24
N ALA A 372 -18.74 32.38 8.17
CA ALA A 372 -19.91 31.50 8.04
C ALA A 372 -19.82 30.37 9.03
N GLN A 373 -20.98 29.91 9.54
CA GLN A 373 -21.03 28.72 10.35
C GLN A 373 -20.72 27.45 9.49
N PRO A 374 -20.14 26.38 10.06
CA PRO A 374 -19.76 25.18 9.31
C PRO A 374 -20.88 24.60 8.44
N ASP A 375 -22.11 24.52 8.98
CA ASP A 375 -23.28 24.01 8.26
C ASP A 375 -23.68 24.93 7.08
N GLU A 376 -23.64 26.24 7.29
CA GLU A 376 -23.91 27.25 6.26
C GLU A 376 -22.84 27.25 5.16
N HIS A 377 -21.57 27.08 5.57
CA HIS A 377 -20.45 27.03 4.63
C HIS A 377 -20.55 25.80 3.72
N THR A 378 -20.83 24.61 4.28
CA THR A 378 -20.98 23.39 3.49
C THR A 378 -22.21 23.44 2.59
N ALA A 379 -23.33 24.00 3.09
CA ALA A 379 -24.55 24.19 2.31
C ALA A 379 -24.33 25.16 1.13
N ALA A 380 -23.60 26.26 1.35
CA ALA A 380 -23.24 27.24 0.28
C ALA A 380 -22.37 26.59 -0.82
N LEU A 381 -21.64 25.54 -0.52
CA LEU A 381 -20.84 24.78 -1.46
C LEU A 381 -21.54 23.56 -2.04
N ASN A 382 -22.83 23.35 -1.75
CA ASN A 382 -23.61 22.17 -2.10
C ASN A 382 -22.94 20.86 -1.65
N MET A 383 -22.37 20.85 -0.46
CA MET A 383 -21.69 19.71 0.16
C MET A 383 -22.55 19.13 1.30
N HIS A 384 -22.21 17.92 1.71
CA HIS A 384 -22.78 17.35 2.91
C HIS A 384 -22.41 18.18 4.16
N PRO A 385 -23.31 18.30 5.13
CA PRO A 385 -23.02 18.97 6.40
C PRO A 385 -21.87 18.26 7.11
N PRO A 386 -21.18 18.96 8.04
CA PRO A 386 -20.11 18.35 8.82
C PRO A 386 -20.58 17.12 9.60
N VAL A 387 -19.77 16.08 9.61
CA VAL A 387 -20.04 14.84 10.38
C VAL A 387 -19.63 15.10 11.84
N HIS A 388 -20.61 15.07 12.74
CA HIS A 388 -20.34 15.28 14.16
C HIS A 388 -19.95 13.97 14.83
N VAL A 389 -18.71 13.91 15.35
CA VAL A 389 -18.14 12.70 15.96
C VAL A 389 -17.30 13.01 17.19
N SER A 390 -17.22 12.03 18.08
CA SER A 390 -16.21 12.01 19.14
C SER A 390 -15.41 10.71 19.05
N VAL A 391 -14.13 10.78 19.36
CA VAL A 391 -13.25 9.61 19.44
C VAL A 391 -13.64 8.65 20.58
N THR A 392 -14.48 9.10 21.52
CA THR A 392 -15.03 8.28 22.60
C THR A 392 -16.31 7.56 22.23
N TRP A 393 -16.91 7.89 21.07
CA TRP A 393 -18.14 7.24 20.60
C TRP A 393 -17.84 6.03 19.72
N SER A 394 -18.63 4.97 19.88
CA SER A 394 -18.55 3.79 19.01
C SER A 394 -18.88 4.10 17.54
N SER A 395 -19.64 5.15 17.27
CA SER A 395 -20.01 5.60 15.92
C SER A 395 -18.89 6.30 15.17
N ILE A 396 -17.70 6.48 15.75
CA ILE A 396 -16.54 7.09 15.07
C ILE A 396 -16.18 6.34 13.78
N SER A 397 -16.41 5.04 13.72
CA SER A 397 -16.18 4.21 12.53
C SER A 397 -16.99 4.65 11.31
N GLU A 398 -18.17 5.26 11.51
CA GLU A 398 -19.01 5.77 10.43
C GLU A 398 -18.33 6.91 9.65
N LEU A 399 -17.51 7.75 10.33
CA LEU A 399 -16.74 8.79 9.66
C LEU A 399 -15.73 8.18 8.67
N PHE A 400 -15.05 7.11 9.05
CA PHE A 400 -14.07 6.45 8.19
C PHE A 400 -14.73 5.82 6.95
N VAL A 401 -15.91 5.24 7.12
CA VAL A 401 -16.73 4.75 6.01
C VAL A 401 -17.13 5.89 5.09
N GLN A 402 -17.60 7.00 5.62
CA GLN A 402 -18.01 8.18 4.84
C GLN A 402 -16.81 8.79 4.08
N ILE A 403 -15.62 8.86 4.68
CA ILE A 403 -14.39 9.31 4.00
C ILE A 403 -14.10 8.40 2.80
N ALA A 404 -14.13 7.09 3.00
CA ALA A 404 -13.85 6.12 1.95
C ALA A 404 -14.91 6.16 0.82
N GLU A 405 -16.18 6.26 1.18
CA GLU A 405 -17.29 6.40 0.21
C GLU A 405 -17.18 7.69 -0.59
N ALA A 406 -16.88 8.82 0.07
CA ALA A 406 -16.71 10.11 -0.59
C ALA A 406 -15.52 10.13 -1.56
N ALA A 407 -14.46 9.36 -1.29
CA ALA A 407 -13.35 9.20 -2.21
C ALA A 407 -13.70 8.32 -3.42
N ILE A 408 -14.52 7.28 -3.23
CA ILE A 408 -14.95 6.36 -4.30
C ILE A 408 -16.08 6.96 -5.15
N TYR A 409 -17.00 7.69 -4.52
CA TYR A 409 -18.15 8.35 -5.15
C TYR A 409 -18.07 9.87 -4.95
N PRO A 410 -17.08 10.55 -5.53
CA PRO A 410 -16.74 11.92 -5.17
C PRO A 410 -17.71 12.98 -5.71
N SER A 411 -18.80 12.60 -6.39
CA SER A 411 -19.73 13.56 -7.02
C SER A 411 -20.36 14.56 -6.04
N THR A 412 -20.54 14.17 -4.78
CA THR A 412 -21.12 15.01 -3.72
C THR A 412 -20.08 15.60 -2.76
N ALA A 413 -18.81 15.26 -2.94
CA ALA A 413 -17.71 15.67 -2.09
C ALA A 413 -16.90 16.86 -2.67
N PHE A 414 -17.20 17.30 -3.90
CA PHE A 414 -16.57 18.49 -4.47
C PHE A 414 -17.34 19.75 -4.11
N PRO A 415 -16.65 20.82 -3.73
CA PRO A 415 -17.27 22.11 -3.52
C PRO A 415 -17.83 22.66 -4.84
N HIS A 416 -19.12 22.98 -4.86
CA HIS A 416 -19.83 23.53 -6.00
C HIS A 416 -20.49 24.86 -5.62
N PRO A 417 -19.80 26.04 -5.72
CA PRO A 417 -20.41 27.30 -5.46
C PRO A 417 -21.59 27.59 -6.42
N PRO A 418 -22.66 28.23 -5.97
CA PRO A 418 -23.90 28.47 -6.75
C PRO A 418 -23.69 29.12 -8.10
N ASP A 419 -22.70 30.02 -8.22
CA ASP A 419 -22.39 30.69 -9.48
C ASP A 419 -21.81 29.80 -10.57
N ASP A 420 -21.15 28.72 -10.18
CA ASP A 420 -20.63 27.71 -11.12
C ASP A 420 -21.76 26.98 -11.86
N ASP A 421 -22.92 26.78 -11.25
CA ASP A 421 -24.06 26.12 -11.90
C ASP A 421 -24.77 27.00 -12.93
N LYS A 422 -24.82 28.30 -12.69
CA LYS A 422 -25.31 29.29 -13.66
C LYS A 422 -24.37 29.42 -14.85
N GLN A 423 -23.08 29.45 -14.62
CA GLN A 423 -22.05 29.53 -15.67
C GLN A 423 -22.02 28.24 -16.51
N ARG A 424 -22.16 27.07 -15.88
CA ARG A 424 -22.29 25.78 -16.57
C ARG A 424 -23.57 25.63 -17.38
N ALA A 425 -24.68 26.16 -16.89
CA ALA A 425 -25.92 26.20 -17.65
C ALA A 425 -25.76 27.11 -18.88
N ALA A 426 -25.12 28.25 -18.73
CA ALA A 426 -24.80 29.15 -19.83
C ALA A 426 -23.86 28.52 -20.85
N ASP A 427 -22.78 27.86 -20.40
CA ASP A 427 -21.83 27.17 -21.27
C ASP A 427 -22.49 26.00 -22.03
N ARG A 428 -23.34 25.21 -21.37
CA ARG A 428 -24.11 24.15 -22.04
C ARG A 428 -25.05 24.73 -23.11
N THR A 429 -25.73 25.80 -22.79
CA THR A 429 -26.61 26.50 -23.72
C THR A 429 -25.80 27.01 -24.90
N ALA A 430 -24.65 27.63 -24.68
CA ALA A 430 -23.75 28.07 -25.73
C ALA A 430 -23.23 26.93 -26.61
N VAL A 431 -22.88 25.76 -26.04
CA VAL A 431 -22.48 24.57 -26.81
C VAL A 431 -23.63 24.04 -27.63
N TYR A 432 -24.84 23.96 -27.08
CA TYR A 432 -26.02 23.51 -27.86
C TYR A 432 -26.39 24.47 -29.00
N LEU A 433 -26.26 25.78 -28.75
CA LEU A 433 -26.47 26.79 -29.79
C LEU A 433 -25.42 26.71 -30.89
N ALA A 434 -24.14 26.49 -30.53
CA ALA A 434 -23.05 26.33 -31.49
C ALA A 434 -23.25 25.07 -32.37
N VAL A 435 -23.60 23.93 -31.74
CA VAL A 435 -23.89 22.68 -32.46
C VAL A 435 -25.13 22.84 -33.38
N GLY A 436 -26.17 23.52 -32.88
CA GLY A 436 -27.37 23.84 -33.69
C GLY A 436 -27.05 24.75 -34.88
N ALA A 437 -26.21 25.76 -34.69
CA ALA A 437 -25.78 26.65 -35.79
C ALA A 437 -24.96 25.93 -36.85
N ILE A 438 -24.04 25.03 -36.43
CA ILE A 438 -23.26 24.20 -37.38
C ILE A 438 -24.15 23.25 -38.16
N ALA A 439 -25.12 22.60 -37.49
CA ALA A 439 -26.07 21.70 -38.17
C ALA A 439 -26.95 22.47 -39.17
N SER A 440 -27.39 23.69 -38.80
CA SER A 440 -28.18 24.55 -39.71
C SER A 440 -27.37 25.03 -40.91
N ALA A 441 -26.11 25.39 -40.74
CA ALA A 441 -25.20 25.79 -41.79
C ALA A 441 -24.93 24.63 -42.79
N LEU A 442 -24.73 23.41 -42.28
CA LEU A 442 -24.54 22.21 -43.08
C LEU A 442 -25.82 21.86 -43.88
N ALA A 443 -26.99 22.01 -43.27
CA ALA A 443 -28.26 21.79 -43.95
C ALA A 443 -28.50 22.83 -45.07
N ALA A 444 -28.21 24.12 -44.82
CA ALA A 444 -28.31 25.17 -45.84
C ALA A 444 -27.30 24.97 -46.96
N GLY A 445 -26.07 24.57 -46.67
CA GLY A 445 -25.04 24.22 -47.65
C GLY A 445 -25.47 23.06 -48.55
N ALA A 446 -26.07 22.02 -47.98
CA ALA A 446 -26.59 20.86 -48.72
C ALA A 446 -27.76 21.25 -49.66
N VAL A 447 -28.65 22.17 -49.23
CA VAL A 447 -29.75 22.67 -50.05
C VAL A 447 -29.23 23.52 -51.20
N ILE A 448 -28.24 24.39 -50.96
CA ILE A 448 -27.60 25.21 -52.00
C ILE A 448 -26.89 24.31 -53.01
N TRP A 449 -26.11 23.33 -52.55
CA TRP A 449 -25.42 22.37 -53.43
C TRP A 449 -26.38 21.56 -54.29
N ARG A 450 -27.50 21.09 -53.74
CA ARG A 450 -28.54 20.40 -54.53
C ARG A 450 -29.18 21.30 -55.57
N ARG A 451 -29.41 22.60 -55.29
CA ARG A 451 -29.97 23.55 -56.26
C ARG A 451 -29.01 23.89 -57.38
N THR A 452 -27.73 24.03 -57.09
CA THR A 452 -26.70 24.30 -58.10
C THR A 452 -26.43 23.06 -58.98
N ALA A 453 -26.46 21.86 -58.41
CA ALA A 453 -26.31 20.62 -59.15
C ALA A 453 -27.51 20.34 -60.05
N ALA A 454 -28.74 20.77 -59.71
CA ALA A 454 -29.95 20.64 -60.54
C ALA A 454 -30.11 21.73 -61.64
N ALA A 455 -29.32 22.81 -61.52
CA ALA A 455 -29.35 23.89 -62.55
C ALA A 455 -28.26 23.72 -63.62
N GLY A 456 -27.38 22.71 -63.50
CA GLY A 456 -26.29 22.39 -64.41
C GLY A 456 -26.51 21.10 -65.24
N SER A 457 -27.69 20.51 -65.18
CA SER A 457 -28.16 19.43 -66.03
C SER A 457 -29.32 19.99 -66.95
#